data_42bb909bb54fbd630995c70d954769e1
#
_entry.id   42bb909bb54fbd630995c70d954769e1
#
_cell.length_a   1.000
_cell.length_b   1.000
_cell.length_c   1.000
_cell.angle_alpha   90.00
_cell.angle_beta   90.00
_cell.angle_gamma   90.00
#
_symmetry.space_group_name_H-M   'P 1'
#
loop_
_entity.id
_entity.type
_entity.pdbx_description
1 polymer ?
#
loop_
_entity_poly.entity_id
_entity_poly.type
_entity_poly.pdbx_seq_one_letter_code
_entity_poly.pdbx_strand_id
1 'polypeptide(L)'
;MRALILALVLAPATAPALAQTVIPPEDCTKHIGGTVTVEGTVSEVHHAASGRATFIDMGGRYPNNPFAAVIFKDDADKFPNVDTLTGKAIDITGRVKDYKGSCEIIVNDPAQLKTK
;
A
#
# COMPACT_ATOMS: atom_id res chain seq x y z
N MET A 1 -43.51 45.26 -10.50
CA MET A 1 -43.36 43.95 -9.90
C MET A 1 -42.03 43.36 -10.25
N ARG A 2 -41.22 43.22 -9.29
CA ARG A 2 -39.86 42.63 -9.48
C ARG A 2 -39.90 41.17 -9.09
N ALA A 3 -39.73 40.28 -10.02
CA ALA A 3 -39.51 38.87 -9.76
C ALA A 3 -38.09 38.70 -9.24
N LEU A 4 -37.94 38.31 -7.98
CA LEU A 4 -36.66 37.91 -7.44
C LEU A 4 -36.41 36.51 -7.92
N ILE A 5 -35.53 36.37 -8.91
CA ILE A 5 -35.05 35.05 -9.32
C ILE A 5 -33.91 34.68 -8.32
N LEU A 6 -34.26 33.89 -7.35
CA LEU A 6 -33.26 33.25 -6.52
C LEU A 6 -32.63 32.16 -7.36
N ALA A 7 -31.48 32.45 -7.97
CA ALA A 7 -30.69 31.43 -8.62
C ALA A 7 -30.04 30.62 -7.49
N LEU A 8 -30.63 29.46 -7.18
CA LEU A 8 -30.00 28.49 -6.33
C LEU A 8 -28.84 27.88 -7.10
N VAL A 9 -27.66 28.41 -6.89
CA VAL A 9 -26.44 27.79 -7.41
C VAL A 9 -26.18 26.57 -6.52
N LEU A 10 -26.63 25.41 -6.97
CA LEU A 10 -26.21 24.16 -6.38
C LEU A 10 -24.73 23.97 -6.77
N ALA A 11 -23.84 24.40 -5.90
CA ALA A 11 -22.44 23.99 -6.03
C ALA A 11 -22.39 22.47 -5.87
N PRO A 12 -21.83 21.71 -6.83
CA PRO A 12 -21.62 20.29 -6.58
C PRO A 12 -20.76 20.18 -5.33
N ALA A 13 -21.28 19.46 -4.33
CA ALA A 13 -20.48 19.10 -3.18
C ALA A 13 -19.37 18.17 -3.67
N THR A 14 -18.22 18.73 -4.02
CA THR A 14 -17.01 17.95 -4.15
C THR A 14 -16.66 17.48 -2.74
N ALA A 15 -17.01 16.22 -2.44
CA ALA A 15 -16.39 15.55 -1.32
C ALA A 15 -14.87 15.68 -1.48
N PRO A 16 -14.14 16.24 -0.50
CA PRO A 16 -12.70 16.23 -0.58
C PRO A 16 -12.27 14.77 -0.78
N ALA A 17 -11.54 14.49 -1.85
CA ALA A 17 -10.89 13.22 -2.01
C ALA A 17 -10.10 12.99 -0.72
N LEU A 18 -10.45 11.94 0.04
CA LEU A 18 -9.69 11.56 1.22
C LEU A 18 -8.25 11.33 0.73
N ALA A 19 -7.38 12.28 1.06
CA ALA A 19 -5.97 12.12 0.80
C ALA A 19 -5.52 10.86 1.52
N GLN A 20 -5.03 9.88 0.77
CA GLN A 20 -4.48 8.66 1.33
C GLN A 20 -3.35 9.02 2.26
N THR A 21 -3.36 8.49 3.48
CA THR A 21 -2.25 8.65 4.40
C THR A 21 -1.02 7.93 3.85
N VAL A 22 0.03 8.67 3.56
CA VAL A 22 1.31 8.13 3.08
C VAL A 22 2.29 8.08 4.23
N ILE A 23 2.87 6.92 4.47
CA ILE A 23 3.80 6.69 5.58
C ILE A 23 5.08 6.01 5.09
N PRO A 24 6.22 6.24 5.78
CA PRO A 24 7.42 5.43 5.54
C PRO A 24 7.26 4.03 6.15
N PRO A 25 8.08 3.05 5.72
CA PRO A 25 8.02 1.70 6.28
C PRO A 25 8.15 1.65 7.81
N GLU A 26 8.96 2.50 8.39
CA GLU A 26 9.24 2.54 9.84
C GLU A 26 8.02 2.90 10.68
N ASP A 27 7.04 3.57 10.09
CA ASP A 27 5.82 3.99 10.80
C ASP A 27 4.69 2.96 10.70
N CYS A 28 4.92 1.84 10.05
CA CYS A 28 3.90 0.83 9.80
C CYS A 28 3.15 0.42 11.08
N THR A 29 3.86 0.16 12.17
CA THR A 29 3.26 -0.31 13.42
C THR A 29 2.32 0.71 14.08
N LYS A 30 2.42 1.99 13.73
CA LYS A 30 1.53 3.04 14.23
C LYS A 30 0.15 3.02 13.57
N HIS A 31 -0.02 2.24 12.51
CA HIS A 31 -1.22 2.23 11.68
C HIS A 31 -1.90 0.86 11.57
N ILE A 32 -1.63 -0.05 12.50
CA ILE A 32 -2.24 -1.38 12.50
C ILE A 32 -3.78 -1.25 12.45
N GLY A 33 -4.38 -1.93 11.49
CA GLY A 33 -5.83 -1.90 11.27
C GLY A 33 -6.32 -0.77 10.36
N GLY A 34 -5.47 0.21 10.06
CA GLY A 34 -5.79 1.30 9.13
C GLY A 34 -5.38 0.99 7.70
N THR A 35 -5.94 1.73 6.76
CA THR A 35 -5.56 1.67 5.35
C THR A 35 -4.64 2.84 5.04
N VAL A 36 -3.46 2.55 4.53
CA VAL A 36 -2.41 3.53 4.24
C VAL A 36 -1.71 3.21 2.94
N THR A 37 -0.89 4.14 2.48
CA THR A 37 0.11 3.92 1.45
C THR A 37 1.48 3.95 2.09
N VAL A 38 2.20 2.84 2.03
CA VAL A 38 3.60 2.77 2.46
C VAL A 38 4.48 3.12 1.28
N GLU A 39 5.27 4.16 1.44
CA GLU A 39 6.19 4.64 0.41
C GLU A 39 7.63 4.41 0.85
N GLY A 40 8.40 3.76 0.01
CA GLY A 40 9.80 3.50 0.33
C GLY A 40 10.51 2.74 -0.78
N THR A 41 11.77 2.44 -0.51
CA THR A 41 12.61 1.67 -1.43
C THR A 41 12.59 0.19 -1.03
N VAL A 42 12.45 -0.67 -2.02
CA VAL A 42 12.49 -2.12 -1.81
C VAL A 42 13.91 -2.54 -1.44
N SER A 43 14.06 -3.10 -0.25
CA SER A 43 15.34 -3.62 0.24
C SER A 43 15.63 -4.99 -0.33
N GLU A 44 14.59 -5.82 -0.45
CA GLU A 44 14.71 -7.21 -0.88
C GLU A 44 13.36 -7.74 -1.31
N VAL A 45 13.36 -8.60 -2.32
CA VAL A 45 12.22 -9.46 -2.65
C VAL A 45 12.65 -10.88 -2.37
N HIS A 46 11.89 -11.59 -1.52
CA HIS A 46 12.22 -12.99 -1.24
C HIS A 46 10.97 -13.86 -1.27
N HIS A 47 11.17 -15.11 -1.64
CA HIS A 47 10.12 -16.11 -1.70
C HIS A 47 10.19 -17.00 -0.46
N ALA A 48 9.04 -17.27 0.16
CA ALA A 48 8.98 -18.21 1.27
C ALA A 48 9.47 -19.59 0.81
N ALA A 49 10.20 -20.29 1.69
CA ALA A 49 10.70 -21.62 1.39
C ALA A 49 9.57 -22.62 1.04
N SER A 50 8.38 -22.39 1.61
CA SER A 50 7.17 -23.17 1.30
C SER A 50 6.61 -22.93 -0.10
N GLY A 51 7.02 -21.86 -0.78
CA GLY A 51 6.43 -21.41 -2.05
C GLY A 51 5.07 -20.73 -1.91
N ARG A 52 4.56 -20.51 -0.69
CA ARG A 52 3.20 -20.00 -0.46
C ARG A 52 3.08 -18.49 -0.51
N ALA A 53 4.17 -17.77 -0.41
CA ALA A 53 4.16 -16.32 -0.38
C ALA A 53 5.44 -15.73 -0.95
N THR A 54 5.32 -14.53 -1.49
CA THR A 54 6.44 -13.66 -1.86
C THR A 54 6.37 -12.42 -0.99
N PHE A 55 7.52 -12.00 -0.47
CA PHE A 55 7.64 -10.84 0.40
C PHE A 55 8.42 -9.74 -0.30
N ILE A 56 7.89 -8.52 -0.23
CA ILE A 56 8.58 -7.31 -0.65
C ILE A 56 8.95 -6.55 0.61
N ASP A 57 10.21 -6.61 1.01
CA ASP A 57 10.70 -6.00 2.26
C ASP A 57 11.15 -4.57 2.00
N MET A 58 10.77 -3.68 2.90
CA MET A 58 11.12 -2.27 2.83
C MET A 58 11.66 -1.78 4.17
N GLY A 59 12.62 -0.87 4.12
CA GLY A 59 13.26 -0.31 5.32
C GLY A 59 14.36 -1.19 5.92
N GLY A 60 14.65 -2.31 5.32
CA GLY A 60 15.65 -3.27 5.74
C GLY A 60 15.36 -4.66 5.18
N ARG A 61 16.31 -5.55 5.36
CA ARG A 61 16.17 -6.95 4.94
C ARG A 61 15.60 -7.81 6.08
N TYR A 62 14.86 -8.85 5.71
CA TYR A 62 14.37 -9.83 6.66
C TYR A 62 15.56 -10.42 7.49
N PRO A 63 15.44 -10.57 8.82
CA PRO A 63 14.25 -10.34 9.65
C PRO A 63 14.14 -8.92 10.25
N ASN A 64 14.99 -7.99 9.85
CA ASN A 64 15.07 -6.64 10.43
C ASN A 64 14.26 -5.57 9.68
N ASN A 65 13.44 -5.98 8.73
CA ASN A 65 12.58 -5.07 7.98
C ASN A 65 11.39 -4.62 8.83
N PRO A 66 11.11 -3.29 8.89
CA PRO A 66 9.96 -2.77 9.61
C PRO A 66 8.63 -3.03 8.90
N PHE A 67 8.67 -3.36 7.62
CA PHE A 67 7.48 -3.58 6.79
C PHE A 67 7.75 -4.60 5.69
N ALA A 68 6.72 -5.39 5.38
CA ALA A 68 6.70 -6.25 4.20
C ALA A 68 5.34 -6.18 3.49
N ALA A 69 5.35 -6.10 2.18
CA ALA A 69 4.18 -6.43 1.38
C ALA A 69 4.18 -7.94 1.11
N VAL A 70 3.02 -8.56 1.22
CA VAL A 70 2.88 -10.02 1.08
C VAL A 70 1.99 -10.35 -0.10
N ILE A 71 2.51 -11.13 -1.05
CA ILE A 71 1.76 -11.65 -2.18
C ILE A 71 1.65 -13.15 -1.99
N PHE A 72 0.44 -13.66 -1.78
CA PHE A 72 0.22 -15.09 -1.68
C PHE A 72 0.29 -15.78 -3.05
N LYS A 73 0.61 -17.05 -3.03
CA LYS A 73 0.81 -17.85 -4.24
C LYS A 73 -0.33 -17.72 -5.27
N ASP A 74 -1.57 -17.70 -4.80
CA ASP A 74 -2.75 -17.62 -5.70
C ASP A 74 -2.81 -16.30 -6.47
N ASP A 75 -2.15 -15.27 -5.99
CA ASP A 75 -2.11 -13.96 -6.62
C ASP A 75 -0.78 -13.67 -7.32
N ALA A 76 0.18 -14.59 -7.26
CA ALA A 76 1.54 -14.36 -7.78
C ALA A 76 1.56 -14.06 -9.28
N ASP A 77 0.67 -14.66 -10.07
CA ASP A 77 0.60 -14.46 -11.51
C ASP A 77 0.22 -13.02 -11.89
N LYS A 78 -0.39 -12.27 -10.97
CA LYS A 78 -0.75 -10.87 -11.18
C LYS A 78 0.47 -9.94 -11.11
N PHE A 79 1.61 -10.43 -10.61
CA PHE A 79 2.82 -9.64 -10.35
C PHE A 79 4.05 -10.29 -11.01
N PRO A 80 4.06 -10.41 -12.36
CA PRO A 80 5.11 -11.15 -13.06
C PRO A 80 6.50 -10.51 -12.94
N ASN A 81 6.58 -9.22 -12.63
CA ASN A 81 7.84 -8.48 -12.54
C ASN A 81 8.29 -8.21 -11.12
N VAL A 82 7.73 -8.91 -10.13
CA VAL A 82 8.01 -8.65 -8.70
C VAL A 82 9.50 -8.73 -8.36
N ASP A 83 10.22 -9.68 -8.97
CA ASP A 83 11.66 -9.88 -8.68
C ASP A 83 12.54 -8.73 -9.18
N THR A 84 12.01 -7.87 -10.04
CA THR A 84 12.74 -6.70 -10.54
C THR A 84 12.65 -5.49 -9.62
N LEU A 85 11.89 -5.57 -8.53
CA LEU A 85 11.57 -4.42 -7.67
C LEU A 85 12.70 -4.04 -6.71
N THR A 86 13.63 -4.94 -6.41
CA THR A 86 14.74 -4.64 -5.49
C THR A 86 15.46 -3.36 -5.90
N GLY A 87 15.62 -2.43 -4.96
CA GLY A 87 16.27 -1.14 -5.19
C GLY A 87 15.35 -0.06 -5.75
N LYS A 88 14.11 -0.40 -6.11
CA LYS A 88 13.16 0.58 -6.67
C LYS A 88 12.33 1.24 -5.59
N ALA A 89 12.00 2.51 -5.81
CA ALA A 89 11.02 3.22 -5.00
C ALA A 89 9.61 2.81 -5.44
N ILE A 90 8.79 2.39 -4.49
CA ILE A 90 7.41 1.94 -4.76
C ILE A 90 6.46 2.46 -3.69
N ASP A 91 5.18 2.44 -4.03
CA ASP A 91 4.06 2.66 -3.11
C ASP A 91 3.28 1.36 -2.96
N ILE A 92 2.99 0.97 -1.72
CA ILE A 92 2.12 -0.15 -1.38
C ILE A 92 0.92 0.40 -0.62
N THR A 93 -0.27 0.17 -1.15
CA THR A 93 -1.52 0.62 -0.54
C THR A 93 -2.34 -0.56 -0.04
N GLY A 94 -2.82 -0.47 1.18
CA GLY A 94 -3.71 -1.47 1.74
C GLY A 94 -3.85 -1.38 3.24
N ARG A 95 -4.54 -2.37 3.80
CA ARG A 95 -4.76 -2.45 5.24
C ARG A 95 -3.53 -3.01 5.93
N VAL A 96 -3.07 -2.30 6.94
CA VAL A 96 -1.94 -2.71 7.76
C VAL A 96 -2.35 -3.80 8.73
N LYS A 97 -1.61 -4.87 8.75
CA LYS A 97 -1.81 -6.03 9.63
C LYS A 97 -0.57 -6.30 10.46
N ASP A 98 -0.78 -6.78 11.67
CA ASP A 98 0.27 -7.37 12.47
C ASP A 98 0.18 -8.90 12.34
N TYR A 99 1.25 -9.50 11.86
CA TYR A 99 1.36 -10.96 11.78
C TYR A 99 2.55 -11.40 12.61
N LYS A 100 2.29 -11.91 13.81
CA LYS A 100 3.33 -12.40 14.74
C LYS A 100 4.47 -11.40 14.96
N GLY A 101 4.12 -10.13 15.13
CA GLY A 101 5.08 -9.04 15.32
C GLY A 101 5.64 -8.43 14.04
N SER A 102 5.30 -8.96 12.87
CA SER A 102 5.68 -8.39 11.58
C SER A 102 4.57 -7.50 11.05
N CYS A 103 4.91 -6.27 10.66
CA CYS A 103 3.96 -5.34 10.07
C CYS A 103 3.86 -5.56 8.58
N GLU A 104 2.66 -5.84 8.08
CA GLU A 104 2.47 -6.23 6.68
C GLU A 104 1.21 -5.64 6.05
N ILE A 105 1.26 -5.53 4.71
CA ILE A 105 0.08 -5.33 3.87
C ILE A 105 -0.01 -6.51 2.90
N ILE A 106 -1.17 -7.16 2.85
CA ILE A 106 -1.43 -8.20 1.84
C ILE A 106 -1.77 -7.51 0.53
N VAL A 107 -1.06 -7.89 -0.53
CA VAL A 107 -1.22 -7.34 -1.87
C VAL A 107 -1.79 -8.42 -2.77
N ASN A 108 -3.02 -8.22 -3.23
CA ASN A 108 -3.76 -9.16 -4.09
C ASN A 108 -4.28 -8.52 -5.37
N ASP A 109 -4.05 -7.23 -5.56
CA ASP A 109 -4.46 -6.48 -6.72
C ASP A 109 -3.28 -5.60 -7.19
N PRO A 110 -2.93 -5.63 -8.48
CA PRO A 110 -1.85 -4.78 -9.01
C PRO A 110 -2.01 -3.29 -8.73
N ALA A 111 -3.24 -2.80 -8.57
CA ALA A 111 -3.50 -1.41 -8.23
C ALA A 111 -2.92 -1.01 -6.87
N GLN A 112 -2.65 -1.96 -5.99
CA GLN A 112 -2.06 -1.71 -4.67
C GLN A 112 -0.55 -1.42 -4.72
N LEU A 113 0.11 -1.75 -5.83
CA LEU A 113 1.55 -1.61 -6.00
C LEU A 113 1.83 -0.68 -7.17
N LYS A 114 2.49 0.45 -6.87
CA LYS A 114 2.87 1.42 -7.90
C LYS A 114 4.37 1.68 -7.82
N THR A 115 5.03 1.57 -8.96
CA THR A 115 6.43 2.00 -9.11
C THR A 115 6.46 3.50 -9.35
N LYS A 116 7.48 4.13 -8.85
CA LYS A 116 7.70 5.57 -9.03
C LYS A 116 8.68 5.88 -10.14
#